data_f68f7c64401245743582c280d936c0f3
#
_entry.id   f68f7c64401245743582c280d936c0f3
#
_cell.length_a   1.000
_cell.length_b   1.000
_cell.length_c   1.000
_cell.angle_alpha   90.00
_cell.angle_beta   90.00
_cell.angle_gamma   90.00
#
_symmetry.space_group_name_H-M   'P 1'
#
loop_
_entity.id
_entity.type
_entity.pdbx_description
1 polymer ?
#
loop_
_entity_poly.entity_id
_entity_poly.type
_entity_poly.pdbx_seq_one_letter_code
_entity_poly.pdbx_strand_id
1 'polypeptide(L)'
;MVWENIKKNEQDTVKYSNCCLILNERDNRNLEKYYGVKSKYLFPVYYTDTANIDKAVHTDEFTLLFVGGYFWPNIQGITWFVDNVMPKVNSQIMLYIVGNRMEELREKLARKNVTVVGGVKNLDEWYNKADVVVGPIFKGEGMKTKTCEALMYGKRYLGTDEALEGYEGLDDYRCNSKGEFIERINELYESRPPKFSSEMRKLYEDKYSPQMAKKLLLKVFSDVGVQNISEE
;
A
#
# COMPACT_ATOMS: atom_id res chain seq x y z
N MET A 1 -15.62 28.99 -6.33
CA MET A 1 -16.90 28.59 -5.70
C MET A 1 -16.86 27.17 -5.08
N VAL A 2 -16.63 26.09 -5.80
CA VAL A 2 -16.60 24.73 -5.20
C VAL A 2 -15.43 24.57 -4.21
N TRP A 3 -14.24 24.94 -4.59
CA TRP A 3 -13.04 24.84 -3.73
C TRP A 3 -13.14 25.69 -2.44
N GLU A 4 -13.64 26.89 -2.54
CA GLU A 4 -13.83 27.77 -1.37
C GLU A 4 -14.83 27.19 -0.38
N ASN A 5 -15.91 26.57 -0.87
CA ASN A 5 -16.89 25.90 -0.01
C ASN A 5 -16.30 24.66 0.68
N ILE A 6 -15.50 23.86 -0.05
CA ILE A 6 -14.80 22.71 0.53
C ILE A 6 -13.87 23.19 1.64
N LYS A 7 -13.02 24.17 1.37
CA LYS A 7 -12.07 24.72 2.34
C LYS A 7 -12.76 25.27 3.58
N LYS A 8 -13.90 25.99 3.40
CA LYS A 8 -14.68 26.49 4.52
C LYS A 8 -15.27 25.37 5.36
N ASN A 9 -15.85 24.35 4.73
CA ASN A 9 -16.42 23.20 5.45
C ASN A 9 -15.35 22.45 6.24
N GLU A 10 -14.16 22.23 5.65
CA GLU A 10 -13.03 21.61 6.34
C GLU A 10 -12.56 22.47 7.51
N GLN A 11 -12.44 23.80 7.33
CA GLN A 11 -12.05 24.72 8.37
C GLN A 11 -13.05 24.73 9.54
N ASP A 12 -14.34 24.74 9.25
CA ASP A 12 -15.39 24.69 10.28
C ASP A 12 -15.35 23.33 11.00
N THR A 13 -15.17 22.23 10.27
CA THR A 13 -15.03 20.88 10.85
C THR A 13 -13.85 20.83 11.83
N VAL A 14 -12.67 21.29 11.42
CA VAL A 14 -11.46 21.33 12.26
C VAL A 14 -11.69 22.20 13.50
N LYS A 15 -12.31 23.38 13.34
CA LYS A 15 -12.55 24.34 14.42
C LYS A 15 -13.48 23.80 15.51
N TYR A 16 -14.49 23.02 15.13
CA TYR A 16 -15.51 22.52 16.07
C TYR A 16 -15.28 21.08 16.51
N SER A 17 -14.19 20.45 16.06
CA SER A 17 -13.81 19.10 16.48
C SER A 17 -12.98 19.12 17.77
N ASN A 18 -13.20 18.14 18.63
CA ASN A 18 -12.40 17.95 19.84
C ASN A 18 -10.98 17.48 19.53
N CYS A 19 -10.82 16.75 18.43
CA CYS A 19 -9.52 16.33 17.90
C CYS A 19 -9.63 16.00 16.41
N CYS A 20 -8.46 15.95 15.74
CA CYS A 20 -8.36 15.48 14.36
C CYS A 20 -7.52 14.19 14.35
N LEU A 21 -7.96 13.20 13.60
CA LEU A 21 -7.19 11.99 13.29
C LEU A 21 -6.63 12.14 11.88
N ILE A 22 -5.31 12.04 11.72
CA ILE A 22 -4.60 12.26 10.47
C ILE A 22 -3.87 10.99 10.07
N LEU A 23 -3.93 10.62 8.79
CA LEU A 23 -3.36 9.36 8.29
C LEU A 23 -1.83 9.32 8.40
N ASN A 24 -1.15 10.44 8.13
CA ASN A 24 0.31 10.52 8.06
C ASN A 24 0.82 11.94 8.30
N GLU A 25 2.13 12.09 8.42
CA GLU A 25 2.76 13.39 8.70
C GLU A 25 2.66 14.39 7.53
N ARG A 26 2.56 13.94 6.30
CA ARG A 26 2.34 14.82 5.14
C ARG A 26 0.98 15.52 5.25
N ASP A 27 -0.06 14.76 5.58
CA ASP A 27 -1.40 15.29 5.75
C ASP A 27 -1.48 16.20 7.00
N ASN A 28 -0.72 15.89 8.06
CA ASN A 28 -0.61 16.72 9.24
C ASN A 28 0.03 18.09 8.95
N ARG A 29 1.10 18.10 8.14
CA ARG A 29 1.69 19.37 7.66
C ARG A 29 0.72 20.17 6.79
N ASN A 30 -0.09 19.50 5.97
CA ASN A 30 -1.13 20.18 5.18
C ASN A 30 -2.23 20.76 6.07
N LEU A 31 -2.67 20.03 7.10
CA LEU A 31 -3.64 20.52 8.08
C LEU A 31 -3.12 21.79 8.77
N GLU A 32 -1.88 21.77 9.23
CA GLU A 32 -1.24 22.92 9.86
C GLU A 32 -1.13 24.11 8.88
N LYS A 33 -0.68 23.85 7.65
CA LYS A 33 -0.49 24.87 6.63
C LYS A 33 -1.78 25.56 6.22
N TYR A 34 -2.87 24.81 6.04
CA TYR A 34 -4.11 25.35 5.48
C TYR A 34 -5.12 25.81 6.53
N TYR A 35 -5.07 25.23 7.75
CA TYR A 35 -6.04 25.47 8.80
C TYR A 35 -5.43 25.93 10.13
N GLY A 36 -4.09 25.99 10.24
CA GLY A 36 -3.41 26.44 11.46
C GLY A 36 -3.53 25.45 12.64
N VAL A 37 -3.93 24.20 12.36
CA VAL A 37 -4.15 23.17 13.37
C VAL A 37 -3.20 21.99 13.08
N LYS A 38 -2.53 21.51 14.12
CA LYS A 38 -1.70 20.30 14.05
C LYS A 38 -2.33 19.21 14.91
N SER A 39 -2.57 18.06 14.32
CA SER A 39 -3.02 16.90 15.07
C SER A 39 -1.87 16.27 15.87
N LYS A 40 -2.15 15.85 17.09
CA LYS A 40 -1.25 15.00 17.89
C LYS A 40 -1.49 13.50 17.65
N TYR A 41 -2.49 13.14 16.85
CA TYR A 41 -2.88 11.75 16.61
C TYR A 41 -2.67 11.39 15.15
N LEU A 42 -1.68 10.55 14.88
CA LEU A 42 -1.57 9.84 13.62
C LEU A 42 -2.40 8.56 13.71
N PHE A 43 -3.35 8.43 12.81
CA PHE A 43 -4.23 7.28 12.70
C PHE A 43 -4.08 6.70 11.29
N PRO A 44 -3.04 5.87 11.07
CA PRO A 44 -2.74 5.33 9.75
C PRO A 44 -3.86 4.43 9.23
N VAL A 45 -3.76 3.99 7.99
CA VAL A 45 -4.66 2.97 7.44
C VAL A 45 -4.51 1.69 8.26
N TYR A 46 -5.65 1.18 8.73
CA TYR A 46 -5.77 -0.16 9.32
C TYR A 46 -6.54 -1.06 8.38
N TYR A 47 -6.17 -2.31 8.33
CA TYR A 47 -6.78 -3.28 7.41
C TYR A 47 -7.21 -4.52 8.19
N THR A 48 -8.46 -4.97 8.01
CA THR A 48 -8.94 -6.19 8.64
C THR A 48 -8.21 -7.39 8.07
N ASP A 49 -7.70 -8.26 8.95
CA ASP A 49 -7.00 -9.45 8.54
C ASP A 49 -7.96 -10.45 7.91
N THR A 50 -7.90 -10.56 6.61
CA THR A 50 -8.67 -11.53 5.81
C THR A 50 -7.76 -12.49 5.06
N ALA A 51 -6.44 -12.44 5.32
CA ALA A 51 -5.46 -13.22 4.58
C ALA A 51 -5.56 -14.71 4.90
N ASN A 52 -5.82 -15.52 3.89
CA ASN A 52 -5.60 -16.96 3.96
C ASN A 52 -4.18 -17.26 3.45
N ILE A 53 -3.22 -17.25 4.39
CA ILE A 53 -1.80 -17.38 4.08
C ILE A 53 -1.43 -18.86 3.94
N ASP A 54 -1.06 -19.26 2.73
CA ASP A 54 -0.41 -20.54 2.47
C ASP A 54 1.11 -20.38 2.42
N LYS A 55 1.78 -20.78 3.50
CA LYS A 55 3.24 -20.72 3.63
C LYS A 55 3.95 -21.84 2.86
N ALA A 56 3.21 -22.82 2.37
CA ALA A 56 3.75 -23.98 1.66
C ALA A 56 3.74 -23.81 0.14
N VAL A 57 3.26 -22.71 -0.39
CA VAL A 57 3.29 -22.47 -1.84
C VAL A 57 4.73 -22.33 -2.32
N HIS A 58 5.18 -23.32 -3.07
CA HIS A 58 6.45 -23.31 -3.77
C HIS A 58 6.19 -23.33 -5.27
N THR A 59 6.80 -22.40 -5.97
CA THR A 59 6.84 -22.38 -7.44
C THR A 59 8.27 -22.13 -7.88
N ASP A 60 8.69 -22.72 -9.00
CA ASP A 60 10.02 -22.44 -9.60
C ASP A 60 10.07 -21.03 -10.20
N GLU A 61 8.90 -20.48 -10.48
CA GLU A 61 8.73 -19.14 -11.04
C GLU A 61 8.93 -18.06 -9.98
N PHE A 62 9.72 -17.04 -10.30
CA PHE A 62 9.81 -15.83 -9.48
C PHE A 62 8.75 -14.83 -9.93
N THR A 63 7.87 -14.49 -9.03
CA THR A 63 6.64 -13.78 -9.34
C THR A 63 6.60 -12.39 -8.70
N LEU A 64 6.48 -11.38 -9.53
CA LEU A 64 6.07 -10.03 -9.12
C LEU A 64 4.55 -9.92 -9.21
N LEU A 65 3.95 -9.27 -8.24
CA LEU A 65 2.51 -8.99 -8.20
C LEU A 65 2.25 -7.49 -8.14
N PHE A 66 1.41 -7.00 -9.02
CA PHE A 66 0.79 -5.69 -8.90
C PHE A 66 -0.71 -5.85 -8.62
N VAL A 67 -1.20 -5.24 -7.53
CA VAL A 67 -2.63 -5.20 -7.20
C VAL A 67 -3.14 -3.77 -7.31
N GLY A 68 -4.18 -3.56 -8.13
CA GLY A 68 -4.79 -2.23 -8.27
C GLY A 68 -5.85 -2.20 -9.37
N GLY A 69 -6.96 -1.50 -9.11
CA GLY A 69 -8.02 -1.34 -10.10
C GLY A 69 -7.68 -0.30 -11.19
N TYR A 70 -8.54 -0.22 -12.19
CA TYR A 70 -8.45 0.70 -13.32
C TYR A 70 -8.69 2.16 -12.85
N PHE A 71 -7.63 2.75 -12.31
CA PHE A 71 -7.59 4.09 -11.79
C PHE A 71 -6.31 4.78 -12.28
N TRP A 72 -6.39 6.04 -12.65
CA TRP A 72 -5.31 6.74 -13.34
C TRP A 72 -3.90 6.57 -12.75
N PRO A 73 -3.65 6.75 -11.43
CA PRO A 73 -2.33 6.53 -10.85
C PRO A 73 -1.83 5.09 -10.98
N ASN A 74 -2.72 4.11 -10.87
CA ASN A 74 -2.39 2.70 -11.06
C ASN A 74 -1.99 2.42 -12.51
N ILE A 75 -2.79 2.93 -13.48
CA ILE A 75 -2.56 2.78 -14.92
C ILE A 75 -1.22 3.41 -15.30
N GLN A 76 -0.98 4.64 -14.86
CA GLN A 76 0.26 5.35 -15.14
C GLN A 76 1.47 4.59 -14.59
N GLY A 77 1.41 4.20 -13.32
CA GLY A 77 2.50 3.54 -12.64
C GLY A 77 2.82 2.17 -13.23
N ILE A 78 1.81 1.31 -13.41
CA ILE A 78 2.04 -0.04 -13.96
C ILE A 78 2.46 0.00 -15.42
N THR A 79 1.93 0.93 -16.24
CA THR A 79 2.39 1.11 -17.62
C THR A 79 3.87 1.48 -17.64
N TRP A 80 4.25 2.48 -16.83
CA TRP A 80 5.65 2.88 -16.72
C TRP A 80 6.55 1.70 -16.28
N PHE A 81 6.11 0.89 -15.34
CA PHE A 81 6.86 -0.26 -14.82
C PHE A 81 7.05 -1.33 -15.90
N VAL A 82 5.99 -1.67 -16.64
CA VAL A 82 6.04 -2.63 -17.73
C VAL A 82 6.97 -2.17 -18.85
N ASP A 83 6.97 -0.89 -19.18
CA ASP A 83 7.76 -0.35 -20.29
C ASP A 83 9.23 -0.08 -19.92
N ASN A 84 9.55 0.23 -18.65
CA ASN A 84 10.88 0.67 -18.24
C ASN A 84 11.65 -0.31 -17.35
N VAL A 85 10.95 -1.13 -16.55
CA VAL A 85 11.57 -2.07 -15.59
C VAL A 85 11.57 -3.50 -16.13
N MET A 86 10.40 -4.02 -16.54
CA MET A 86 10.28 -5.41 -16.99
C MET A 86 11.22 -5.82 -18.13
N PRO A 87 11.56 -4.95 -19.11
CA PRO A 87 12.52 -5.30 -20.16
C PRO A 87 13.99 -5.44 -19.67
N LYS A 88 14.29 -5.04 -18.44
CA LYS A 88 15.64 -4.94 -17.88
C LYS A 88 15.90 -5.91 -16.72
N VAL A 89 14.87 -6.53 -16.16
CA VAL A 89 15.00 -7.61 -15.19
C VAL A 89 15.18 -8.96 -15.88
N ASN A 90 15.58 -10.00 -15.11
CA ASN A 90 15.74 -11.33 -15.66
C ASN A 90 14.45 -11.81 -16.34
N SER A 91 14.57 -12.37 -17.54
CA SER A 91 13.41 -12.80 -18.37
C SER A 91 12.59 -13.95 -17.78
N GLN A 92 13.09 -14.62 -16.75
CA GLN A 92 12.36 -15.65 -15.97
C GLN A 92 11.48 -15.05 -14.86
N ILE A 93 11.57 -13.75 -14.63
CA ILE A 93 10.71 -13.04 -13.66
C ILE A 93 9.38 -12.75 -14.32
N MET A 94 8.30 -13.23 -13.72
CA MET A 94 6.93 -12.99 -14.21
C MET A 94 6.25 -11.88 -13.42
N LEU A 95 5.52 -11.01 -14.11
CA LEU A 95 4.66 -9.99 -13.52
C LEU A 95 3.20 -10.36 -13.76
N TYR A 96 2.42 -10.43 -12.68
CA TYR A 96 0.97 -10.54 -12.72
C TYR A 96 0.33 -9.21 -12.30
N ILE A 97 -0.61 -8.73 -13.12
CA ILE A 97 -1.36 -7.49 -12.91
C ILE A 97 -2.79 -7.87 -12.59
N VAL A 98 -3.20 -7.66 -11.34
CA VAL A 98 -4.50 -8.06 -10.80
C VAL A 98 -5.28 -6.83 -10.33
N GLY A 99 -6.56 -6.76 -10.71
CA GLY A 99 -7.45 -5.72 -10.23
C GLY A 99 -8.62 -5.46 -11.17
N ASN A 100 -9.65 -4.88 -10.59
CA ASN A 100 -10.90 -4.63 -11.30
C ASN A 100 -10.68 -3.75 -12.53
N ARG A 101 -11.18 -4.20 -13.69
CA ARG A 101 -11.08 -3.56 -15.02
C ARG A 101 -9.66 -3.40 -15.55
N MET A 102 -8.62 -4.01 -14.94
CA MET A 102 -7.26 -3.99 -15.49
C MET A 102 -7.15 -4.80 -16.79
N GLU A 103 -8.09 -5.73 -17.03
CA GLU A 103 -8.21 -6.47 -18.30
C GLU A 103 -8.33 -5.55 -19.53
N GLU A 104 -8.83 -4.33 -19.37
CA GLU A 104 -8.90 -3.32 -20.44
C GLU A 104 -7.52 -2.89 -20.95
N LEU A 105 -6.46 -3.11 -20.16
CA LEU A 105 -5.08 -2.83 -20.53
C LEU A 105 -4.33 -4.03 -21.11
N ARG A 106 -4.99 -5.19 -21.31
CA ARG A 106 -4.33 -6.44 -21.70
C ARG A 106 -3.56 -6.30 -23.01
N GLU A 107 -4.17 -5.75 -24.04
CA GLU A 107 -3.50 -5.55 -25.33
C GLU A 107 -2.28 -4.62 -25.22
N LYS A 108 -2.37 -3.63 -24.36
CA LYS A 108 -1.31 -2.64 -24.16
C LYS A 108 -0.15 -3.20 -23.35
N LEU A 109 -0.41 -3.97 -22.28
CA LEU A 109 0.58 -4.33 -21.25
C LEU A 109 1.08 -5.76 -21.33
N ALA A 110 0.33 -6.70 -21.94
CA ALA A 110 0.75 -8.10 -22.01
C ALA A 110 2.07 -8.24 -22.81
N ARG A 111 3.02 -8.99 -22.24
CA ARG A 111 4.32 -9.33 -22.81
C ARG A 111 4.61 -10.79 -22.47
N LYS A 112 5.70 -11.35 -22.98
CA LYS A 112 6.11 -12.74 -22.70
C LYS A 112 6.17 -13.02 -21.18
N ASN A 113 6.64 -12.06 -20.40
CA ASN A 113 6.78 -12.15 -18.94
C ASN A 113 5.86 -11.19 -18.18
N VAL A 114 4.77 -10.71 -18.78
CA VAL A 114 3.75 -9.87 -18.16
C VAL A 114 2.36 -10.39 -18.49
N THR A 115 1.62 -10.78 -17.48
CA THR A 115 0.24 -11.27 -17.61
C THR A 115 -0.73 -10.30 -16.95
N VAL A 116 -1.67 -9.77 -17.72
CA VAL A 116 -2.78 -8.97 -17.20
C VAL A 116 -3.95 -9.91 -16.90
N VAL A 117 -4.15 -10.18 -15.62
CA VAL A 117 -5.21 -11.07 -15.13
C VAL A 117 -6.56 -10.36 -15.17
N GLY A 118 -6.61 -9.14 -14.64
CA GLY A 118 -7.85 -8.37 -14.48
C GLY A 118 -8.50 -8.57 -13.12
N GLY A 119 -9.83 -8.41 -13.06
CA GLY A 119 -10.59 -8.58 -11.83
C GLY A 119 -10.67 -10.04 -11.39
N VAL A 120 -10.47 -10.28 -10.09
CA VAL A 120 -10.57 -11.61 -9.46
C VAL A 120 -11.50 -11.56 -8.26
N LYS A 121 -12.08 -12.70 -7.89
CA LYS A 121 -12.96 -12.82 -6.71
C LYS A 121 -12.17 -12.88 -5.40
N ASN A 122 -10.98 -13.45 -5.44
CA ASN A 122 -10.11 -13.65 -4.29
C ASN A 122 -8.67 -13.32 -4.65
N LEU A 123 -7.98 -12.61 -3.77
CA LEU A 123 -6.57 -12.22 -3.92
C LEU A 123 -5.61 -13.20 -3.24
N ASP A 124 -6.09 -14.13 -2.38
CA ASP A 124 -5.24 -15.06 -1.63
C ASP A 124 -4.28 -15.84 -2.55
N GLU A 125 -4.80 -16.39 -3.65
CA GLU A 125 -4.00 -17.15 -4.60
C GLU A 125 -2.84 -16.30 -5.16
N TRP A 126 -3.11 -15.04 -5.50
CA TRP A 126 -2.14 -14.15 -6.11
C TRP A 126 -1.09 -13.69 -5.11
N TYR A 127 -1.52 -13.31 -3.90
CA TYR A 127 -0.57 -12.96 -2.85
C TYR A 127 0.26 -14.17 -2.45
N ASN A 128 -0.32 -15.37 -2.28
CA ASN A 128 0.42 -16.57 -1.91
C ASN A 128 1.50 -16.94 -2.94
N LYS A 129 1.22 -16.81 -4.24
CA LYS A 129 2.17 -17.05 -5.33
C LYS A 129 3.28 -16.00 -5.40
N ALA A 130 3.02 -14.76 -5.00
CA ALA A 130 3.96 -13.65 -5.15
C ALA A 130 5.21 -13.83 -4.30
N ASP A 131 6.38 -13.58 -4.89
CA ASP A 131 7.65 -13.39 -4.19
C ASP A 131 7.76 -11.95 -3.69
N VAL A 132 7.34 -10.99 -4.54
CA VAL A 132 7.40 -9.56 -4.27
C VAL A 132 6.15 -8.88 -4.82
N VAL A 133 5.61 -7.95 -4.05
CA VAL A 133 4.56 -7.03 -4.51
C VAL A 133 5.20 -5.72 -4.96
N VAL A 134 4.77 -5.17 -6.08
CA VAL A 134 5.32 -3.91 -6.61
C VAL A 134 4.27 -2.81 -6.63
N GLY A 135 4.67 -1.63 -6.20
CA GLY A 135 3.82 -0.43 -6.13
C GLY A 135 4.47 0.77 -6.83
N PRO A 136 4.56 0.79 -8.17
CA PRO A 136 5.13 1.91 -8.91
C PRO A 136 4.13 3.07 -9.01
N ILE A 137 3.73 3.64 -7.88
CA ILE A 137 2.75 4.73 -7.79
C ILE A 137 3.51 6.04 -7.60
N PHE A 138 3.46 6.92 -8.58
CA PHE A 138 4.20 8.19 -8.54
C PHE A 138 3.33 9.40 -8.17
N LYS A 139 2.00 9.23 -8.19
CA LYS A 139 1.04 10.28 -7.86
C LYS A 139 -0.13 9.69 -7.10
N GLY A 140 -0.63 10.45 -6.15
CA GLY A 140 -1.77 10.06 -5.33
C GLY A 140 -1.81 10.88 -4.06
N GLU A 141 -2.76 10.54 -3.20
CA GLU A 141 -2.94 11.16 -1.90
C GLU A 141 -3.21 10.09 -0.85
N GLY A 142 -2.93 10.41 0.41
CA GLY A 142 -3.14 9.51 1.54
C GLY A 142 -2.31 8.23 1.50
N MET A 143 -2.55 7.36 2.44
CA MET A 143 -1.92 6.04 2.52
C MET A 143 -2.57 5.05 1.55
N LYS A 144 -1.77 4.19 0.94
CA LYS A 144 -2.25 3.22 -0.06
C LYS A 144 -2.63 1.89 0.62
N THR A 145 -3.90 1.55 0.64
CA THR A 145 -4.42 0.31 1.25
C THR A 145 -3.73 -0.96 0.73
N LYS A 146 -3.35 -0.99 -0.54
CA LYS A 146 -2.63 -2.13 -1.15
C LYS A 146 -1.27 -2.42 -0.51
N THR A 147 -0.60 -1.40 0.03
CA THR A 147 0.65 -1.58 0.78
C THR A 147 0.37 -2.30 2.09
N CYS A 148 -0.64 -1.86 2.85
CA CYS A 148 -1.09 -2.52 4.06
C CYS A 148 -1.53 -3.97 3.79
N GLU A 149 -2.27 -4.19 2.71
CA GLU A 149 -2.73 -5.51 2.29
C GLU A 149 -1.54 -6.44 1.98
N ALA A 150 -0.52 -5.98 1.27
CA ALA A 150 0.69 -6.77 1.03
C ALA A 150 1.41 -7.16 2.33
N LEU A 151 1.52 -6.22 3.29
CA LEU A 151 2.09 -6.50 4.61
C LEU A 151 1.25 -7.52 5.38
N MET A 152 -0.08 -7.45 5.30
CA MET A 152 -1.01 -8.41 5.89
C MET A 152 -0.74 -9.85 5.39
N TYR A 153 -0.44 -10.01 4.09
CA TYR A 153 -0.02 -11.30 3.52
C TYR A 153 1.46 -11.64 3.78
N GLY A 154 2.19 -10.84 4.54
CA GLY A 154 3.62 -11.05 4.80
C GLY A 154 4.47 -10.93 3.53
N LYS A 155 4.11 -10.03 2.61
CA LYS A 155 4.84 -9.86 1.35
C LYS A 155 5.79 -8.67 1.40
N ARG A 156 7.01 -8.87 0.84
CA ARG A 156 7.91 -7.74 0.55
C ARG A 156 7.24 -6.84 -0.48
N TYR A 157 7.31 -5.55 -0.24
CA TYR A 157 6.64 -4.56 -1.09
C TYR A 157 7.65 -3.53 -1.59
N LEU A 158 8.03 -3.60 -2.86
CA LEU A 158 8.85 -2.56 -3.49
C LEU A 158 7.96 -1.44 -4.00
N GLY A 159 8.13 -0.24 -3.49
CA GLY A 159 7.26 0.89 -3.83
C GLY A 159 7.99 2.22 -3.89
N THR A 160 7.39 3.17 -4.62
CA THR A 160 7.83 4.56 -4.62
C THR A 160 7.54 5.22 -3.27
N ASP A 161 8.10 6.40 -3.02
CA ASP A 161 7.77 7.22 -1.85
C ASP A 161 6.25 7.43 -1.73
N GLU A 162 5.58 7.67 -2.85
CA GLU A 162 4.12 7.83 -2.84
C GLU A 162 3.37 6.54 -2.49
N ALA A 163 3.86 5.38 -2.93
CA ALA A 163 3.27 4.08 -2.58
C ALA A 163 3.47 3.73 -1.10
N LEU A 164 4.56 4.21 -0.50
CA LEU A 164 4.95 3.95 0.88
C LEU A 164 4.66 5.12 1.83
N GLU A 165 3.97 6.17 1.33
CA GLU A 165 3.62 7.33 2.16
C GLU A 165 2.83 6.93 3.40
N GLY A 166 3.36 7.33 4.58
CA GLY A 166 2.77 7.04 5.89
C GLY A 166 3.06 5.64 6.45
N TYR A 167 3.78 4.79 5.70
CA TYR A 167 4.24 3.49 6.19
C TYR A 167 5.64 3.61 6.77
N GLU A 168 5.83 3.10 7.99
CA GLU A 168 7.11 3.05 8.69
C GLU A 168 7.78 1.68 8.50
N GLY A 169 9.11 1.65 8.60
CA GLY A 169 9.88 0.40 8.54
C GLY A 169 10.00 -0.21 7.14
N LEU A 170 9.74 0.58 6.08
CA LEU A 170 9.83 0.16 4.68
C LEU A 170 10.90 0.95 3.88
N ASP A 171 11.84 1.60 4.55
CA ASP A 171 12.82 2.45 3.88
C ASP A 171 13.71 1.66 2.91
N ASP A 172 14.10 0.43 3.26
CA ASP A 172 14.88 -0.46 2.40
C ASP A 172 14.11 -0.98 1.18
N TYR A 173 12.80 -0.76 1.13
CA TYR A 173 11.91 -1.19 0.05
C TYR A 173 11.49 -0.04 -0.87
N ARG A 174 12.05 1.16 -0.66
CA ARG A 174 11.80 2.32 -1.51
C ARG A 174 12.52 2.23 -2.84
N CYS A 175 11.77 2.47 -3.92
CA CYS A 175 12.28 2.48 -5.28
C CYS A 175 11.61 3.64 -6.05
N ASN A 176 12.33 4.72 -6.27
CA ASN A 176 11.81 5.94 -6.93
C ASN A 176 12.24 6.05 -8.40
N SER A 177 13.17 5.20 -8.84
CA SER A 177 13.67 5.16 -10.20
C SER A 177 13.63 3.75 -10.79
N LYS A 178 13.72 3.67 -12.11
CA LYS A 178 13.81 2.36 -12.79
C LYS A 178 15.05 1.58 -12.36
N GLY A 179 16.17 2.26 -12.08
CA GLY A 179 17.41 1.62 -11.64
C GLY A 179 17.23 0.91 -10.30
N GLU A 180 16.66 1.60 -9.31
CA GLU A 180 16.39 1.04 -7.99
C GLU A 180 15.45 -0.16 -8.05
N PHE A 181 14.34 -0.09 -8.82
CA PHE A 181 13.47 -1.25 -9.01
C PHE A 181 14.21 -2.43 -9.64
N ILE A 182 14.99 -2.20 -10.70
CA ILE A 182 15.72 -3.26 -11.40
C ILE A 182 16.73 -3.92 -10.46
N GLU A 183 17.53 -3.13 -9.75
CA GLU A 183 18.53 -3.60 -8.79
C GLU A 183 17.88 -4.46 -7.70
N ARG A 184 16.89 -3.92 -6.99
CA ARG A 184 16.22 -4.63 -5.89
C ARG A 184 15.48 -5.88 -6.34
N ILE A 185 14.84 -5.87 -7.50
CA ILE A 185 14.18 -7.06 -8.06
C ILE A 185 15.20 -8.14 -8.39
N ASN A 186 16.33 -7.79 -9.01
CA ASN A 186 17.36 -8.76 -9.34
C ASN A 186 18.04 -9.33 -8.09
N GLU A 187 18.33 -8.52 -7.06
CA GLU A 187 18.85 -8.99 -5.77
C GLU A 187 17.91 -10.01 -5.11
N LEU A 188 16.59 -9.73 -5.10
CA LEU A 188 15.59 -10.65 -4.56
C LEU A 188 15.44 -11.91 -5.42
N TYR A 189 15.57 -11.78 -6.73
CA TYR A 189 15.56 -12.91 -7.65
C TYR A 189 16.76 -13.84 -7.43
N GLU A 190 17.96 -13.30 -7.21
CA GLU A 190 19.17 -14.07 -6.98
C GLU A 190 19.19 -14.72 -5.59
N SER A 191 18.78 -13.98 -4.56
CA SER A 191 18.78 -14.47 -3.17
C SER A 191 17.63 -15.43 -2.84
N ARG A 192 16.53 -15.43 -3.63
CA ARG A 192 15.37 -16.30 -3.44
C ARG A 192 14.89 -16.41 -1.99
N PRO A 193 14.62 -15.30 -1.29
CA PRO A 193 14.13 -15.39 0.07
C PRO A 193 12.73 -16.04 0.09
N PRO A 194 12.30 -16.63 1.23
CA PRO A 194 10.97 -17.22 1.36
C PRO A 194 9.88 -16.24 0.90
N LYS A 195 8.88 -16.71 0.17
CA LYS A 195 7.74 -15.90 -0.31
C LYS A 195 6.99 -15.20 0.82
N PHE A 196 6.89 -15.84 1.97
CA PHE A 196 6.35 -15.27 3.20
C PHE A 196 7.47 -14.64 4.03
N SER A 197 7.34 -13.38 4.38
CA SER A 197 8.22 -12.66 5.30
C SER A 197 7.50 -12.48 6.64
N SER A 198 8.02 -13.11 7.69
CA SER A 198 7.51 -12.92 9.04
C SER A 198 7.72 -11.49 9.55
N GLU A 199 8.74 -10.81 9.05
CA GLU A 199 9.02 -9.40 9.35
C GLU A 199 7.90 -8.49 8.81
N MET A 200 7.53 -8.64 7.52
CA MET A 200 6.45 -7.85 6.92
C MET A 200 5.11 -8.14 7.59
N ARG A 201 4.84 -9.40 7.89
CA ARG A 201 3.64 -9.80 8.63
C ARG A 201 3.60 -9.18 10.02
N LYS A 202 4.70 -9.22 10.75
CA LYS A 202 4.82 -8.62 12.08
C LYS A 202 4.63 -7.11 12.01
N LEU A 203 5.17 -6.45 10.99
CA LEU A 203 4.98 -5.01 10.78
C LEU A 203 3.48 -4.66 10.63
N TYR A 204 2.73 -5.45 9.87
CA TYR A 204 1.28 -5.30 9.80
C TYR A 204 0.61 -5.49 11.17
N GLU A 205 0.91 -6.58 11.87
CA GLU A 205 0.31 -6.90 13.16
C GLU A 205 0.58 -5.82 14.20
N ASP A 206 1.81 -5.32 14.27
CA ASP A 206 2.25 -4.35 15.26
C ASP A 206 1.78 -2.91 14.97
N LYS A 207 1.48 -2.55 13.70
CA LYS A 207 1.21 -1.15 13.32
C LYS A 207 -0.09 -0.91 12.58
N TYR A 208 -0.59 -1.88 11.80
CA TYR A 208 -1.67 -1.66 10.83
C TYR A 208 -2.86 -2.60 11.02
N SER A 209 -2.88 -3.40 12.07
CA SER A 209 -3.97 -4.31 12.41
C SER A 209 -5.15 -3.61 13.10
N PRO A 210 -6.36 -4.17 13.05
CA PRO A 210 -7.52 -3.64 13.79
C PRO A 210 -7.29 -3.53 15.29
N GLN A 211 -6.46 -4.41 15.87
CA GLN A 211 -6.10 -4.38 17.29
C GLN A 211 -5.33 -3.09 17.62
N MET A 212 -4.43 -2.65 16.74
CA MET A 212 -3.71 -1.39 16.90
C MET A 212 -4.62 -0.18 16.70
N ALA A 213 -5.57 -0.26 15.75
CA ALA A 213 -6.61 0.75 15.60
C ALA A 213 -7.42 0.94 16.88
N LYS A 214 -7.93 -0.17 17.45
CA LYS A 214 -8.69 -0.18 18.71
C LYS A 214 -7.88 0.47 19.83
N LYS A 215 -6.61 0.04 20.00
CA LYS A 215 -5.72 0.59 21.04
C LYS A 215 -5.53 2.10 20.91
N LEU A 216 -5.31 2.60 19.68
CA LEU A 216 -5.12 4.04 19.47
C LEU A 216 -6.42 4.81 19.67
N LEU A 217 -7.56 4.30 19.20
CA LEU A 217 -8.87 4.94 19.44
C LEU A 217 -9.19 5.06 20.94
N LEU A 218 -8.98 4.00 21.71
CA LEU A 218 -9.19 4.03 23.17
C LEU A 218 -8.33 5.11 23.84
N LYS A 219 -7.06 5.26 23.40
CA LYS A 219 -6.20 6.33 23.87
C LYS A 219 -6.73 7.70 23.51
N VAL A 220 -7.15 7.91 22.24
CA VAL A 220 -7.72 9.18 21.77
C VAL A 220 -8.96 9.54 22.60
N PHE A 221 -9.88 8.61 22.79
CA PHE A 221 -11.10 8.83 23.54
C PHE A 221 -10.80 9.20 25.01
N SER A 222 -9.87 8.50 25.64
CA SER A 222 -9.41 8.86 26.99
C SER A 222 -8.86 10.29 27.04
N ASP A 223 -8.01 10.65 26.07
CA ASP A 223 -7.36 11.97 26.01
C ASP A 223 -8.36 13.13 25.78
N VAL A 224 -9.47 12.87 25.09
CA VAL A 224 -10.54 13.89 24.84
C VAL A 224 -11.68 13.82 25.86
N GLY A 225 -11.56 13.01 26.91
CA GLY A 225 -12.50 12.97 28.02
C GLY A 225 -13.79 12.18 27.77
N VAL A 226 -13.81 11.29 26.77
CA VAL A 226 -14.94 10.37 26.57
C VAL A 226 -14.86 9.27 27.63
N GLN A 227 -15.86 9.22 28.53
CA GLN A 227 -15.98 8.21 29.59
C GLN A 227 -16.90 7.06 29.13
N ASN A 228 -16.66 5.85 29.67
CA ASN A 228 -17.49 4.65 29.46
C ASN A 228 -17.46 4.06 28.04
N ILE A 229 -16.27 3.85 27.49
CA ILE A 229 -16.13 2.98 26.32
C ILE A 229 -15.95 1.55 26.85
N SER A 230 -16.99 0.71 26.73
CA SER A 230 -16.88 -0.73 27.07
C SER A 230 -15.89 -1.40 26.11
N GLU A 231 -15.06 -2.26 26.64
CA GLU A 231 -14.06 -3.06 25.88
C GLU A 231 -14.68 -4.26 25.14
N GLU A 232 -16.02 -4.25 24.91
CA GLU A 232 -16.70 -5.34 24.20
C GLU A 232 -16.30 -5.45 22.73
#